data_52a64e820905fce48df3db454c6fdb60
#
_entry.id   52a64e820905fce48df3db454c6fdb60
#
_cell.length_a   1.000
_cell.length_b   1.000
_cell.length_c   1.000
_cell.angle_alpha   90.00
_cell.angle_beta   90.00
_cell.angle_gamma   90.00
#
_symmetry.space_group_name_H-M   'P 1'
#
loop_
_entity.id
_entity.type
_entity.pdbx_description
1 polymer ?
#
loop_
_entity_poly.entity_id
_entity_poly.type
_entity_poly.pdbx_seq_one_letter_code
_entity_poly.pdbx_strand_id
1 'polypeptide(L)'
;MILVENILKKYNAVGINIPKFMIKWMRSNHAGETGAVWIYKGASCIFWNKKISKMSKEHILTETNHLIVMENLLTSNEKSKLLFLWRIMGFVLGFLSAMFGYKFFCITVDAVETFVEMHYNEQIEYLLNNNLNYKLAMVLKKCCDEEIEHQQDAR
;
A
#
# COMPACT_ATOMS: atom_id res chain seq x y z
N MET A 1 11.72 -0.72 17.29
CA MET A 1 11.84 0.75 17.29
C MET A 1 12.79 1.23 16.19
N ILE A 2 14.05 0.78 16.14
CA ILE A 2 15.04 1.17 15.10
C ILE A 2 14.56 0.90 13.66
N LEU A 3 13.91 -0.23 13.40
CA LEU A 3 13.41 -0.58 12.06
C LEU A 3 12.35 0.40 11.55
N VAL A 4 11.36 0.72 12.38
CA VAL A 4 10.28 1.68 12.04
C VAL A 4 10.87 3.06 11.75
N GLU A 5 11.79 3.53 12.59
CA GLU A 5 12.45 4.82 12.40
C GLU A 5 13.23 4.89 11.07
N ASN A 6 13.92 3.82 10.70
CA ASN A 6 14.64 3.74 9.43
C ASN A 6 13.68 3.78 8.23
N ILE A 7 12.53 3.11 8.31
CA ILE A 7 11.49 3.16 7.28
C ILE A 7 10.94 4.59 7.16
N LEU A 8 10.56 5.22 8.28
CA LEU A 8 10.05 6.59 8.25
C LEU A 8 11.07 7.59 7.68
N LYS A 9 12.37 7.41 7.98
CA LYS A 9 13.44 8.20 7.36
C LYS A 9 13.56 7.95 5.86
N LYS A 10 13.50 6.68 5.42
CA LYS A 10 13.50 6.30 3.99
C LYS A 10 12.42 7.03 3.20
N TYR A 11 11.23 7.18 3.77
CA TYR A 11 10.09 7.86 3.14
C TYR A 11 9.98 9.35 3.47
N ASN A 12 10.92 9.93 4.24
CA ASN A 12 10.83 11.29 4.76
C ASN A 12 9.55 11.60 5.55
N ALA A 13 8.99 10.58 6.20
CA ALA A 13 7.70 10.64 6.90
C ALA A 13 7.81 11.10 8.37
N VAL A 14 9.02 11.39 8.85
CA VAL A 14 9.24 11.80 10.25
C VAL A 14 8.69 13.20 10.50
N GLY A 15 7.87 13.34 11.55
CA GLY A 15 7.39 14.64 12.03
C GLY A 15 6.36 15.33 11.11
N ILE A 16 5.72 14.59 10.21
CA ILE A 16 4.64 15.13 9.38
C ILE A 16 3.36 15.21 10.18
N ASN A 17 2.75 16.39 10.19
CA ASN A 17 1.43 16.60 10.75
C ASN A 17 0.38 16.53 9.63
N ILE A 18 -0.61 15.64 9.79
CA ILE A 18 -1.66 15.44 8.79
C ILE A 18 -2.76 16.48 8.97
N PRO A 19 -3.06 17.31 7.96
CA PRO A 19 -4.17 18.24 8.01
C PRO A 19 -5.50 17.50 8.21
N LYS A 20 -6.42 18.06 8.98
CA LYS A 20 -7.71 17.43 9.29
C LYS A 20 -8.51 16.98 8.07
N PHE A 21 -8.47 17.76 6.98
CA PHE A 21 -9.17 17.42 5.75
C PHE A 21 -8.58 16.19 5.04
N MET A 22 -7.27 15.89 5.24
CA MET A 22 -6.60 14.72 4.67
C MET A 22 -6.84 13.43 5.45
N ILE A 23 -7.34 13.48 6.69
CA ILE A 23 -7.48 12.29 7.55
C ILE A 23 -8.33 11.19 6.89
N LYS A 24 -9.39 11.55 6.14
CA LYS A 24 -10.22 10.57 5.44
C LYS A 24 -9.43 9.83 4.37
N TRP A 25 -8.66 10.55 3.58
CA TRP A 25 -7.80 9.99 2.53
C TRP A 25 -6.70 9.11 3.13
N MET A 26 -6.00 9.62 4.15
CA MET A 26 -4.96 8.84 4.85
C MET A 26 -5.50 7.58 5.51
N ARG A 27 -6.74 7.62 6.02
CA ARG A 27 -7.45 6.43 6.54
C ARG A 27 -7.74 5.42 5.44
N SER A 28 -8.11 5.90 4.24
CA SER A 28 -8.32 5.05 3.08
C SER A 28 -7.01 4.39 2.65
N ASN A 29 -5.92 5.17 2.56
CA ASN A 29 -4.59 4.62 2.26
C ASN A 29 -4.20 3.54 3.27
N HIS A 30 -4.30 3.82 4.57
CA HIS A 30 -4.00 2.85 5.63
C HIS A 30 -4.82 1.55 5.51
N ALA A 31 -6.08 1.64 5.11
CA ALA A 31 -6.92 0.47 4.87
C ALA A 31 -6.48 -0.28 3.60
N GLY A 32 -6.16 0.45 2.53
CA GLY A 32 -5.62 -0.09 1.27
C GLY A 32 -4.33 -0.85 1.49
N GLU A 33 -3.33 -0.23 2.11
CA GLU A 33 -2.04 -0.87 2.43
C GLU A 33 -2.22 -2.13 3.31
N THR A 34 -3.17 -2.08 4.26
CA THR A 34 -3.52 -3.28 5.03
C THR A 34 -4.03 -4.38 4.11
N GLY A 35 -4.90 -4.05 3.15
CA GLY A 35 -5.40 -5.00 2.15
C GLY A 35 -4.29 -5.55 1.27
N ALA A 36 -3.41 -4.69 0.73
CA ALA A 36 -2.29 -5.04 -0.14
C ALA A 36 -1.33 -6.03 0.53
N VAL A 37 -0.88 -5.75 1.76
CA VAL A 37 -0.07 -6.70 2.55
C VAL A 37 -0.75 -8.08 2.62
N TRP A 38 -2.07 -8.13 2.79
CA TRP A 38 -2.79 -9.40 2.92
C TRP A 38 -3.09 -10.07 1.57
N ILE A 39 -3.15 -9.33 0.45
CA ILE A 39 -3.16 -9.92 -0.91
C ILE A 39 -1.89 -10.75 -1.10
N TYR A 40 -0.72 -10.18 -0.85
CA TYR A 40 0.54 -10.91 -1.02
C TYR A 40 0.72 -12.03 0.01
N LYS A 41 0.19 -11.90 1.24
CA LYS A 41 0.14 -13.00 2.21
C LYS A 41 -0.72 -14.16 1.71
N GLY A 42 -1.88 -13.88 1.16
CA GLY A 42 -2.76 -14.90 0.58
C GLY A 42 -2.11 -15.61 -0.60
N ALA A 43 -1.51 -14.84 -1.53
CA ALA A 43 -0.79 -15.39 -2.68
C ALA A 43 0.43 -16.22 -2.27
N SER A 44 1.12 -15.87 -1.19
CA SER A 44 2.27 -16.61 -0.66
C SER A 44 1.91 -18.04 -0.21
N CYS A 45 0.64 -18.34 0.03
CA CYS A 45 0.19 -19.71 0.31
C CYS A 45 0.36 -20.64 -0.90
N ILE A 46 0.48 -20.10 -2.11
CA ILE A 46 0.69 -20.85 -3.37
C ILE A 46 2.21 -21.03 -3.60
N PHE A 47 2.90 -21.59 -2.61
CA PHE A 47 4.36 -21.70 -2.57
C PHE A 47 4.96 -22.62 -3.64
N TRP A 48 4.18 -23.52 -4.23
CA TRP A 48 4.62 -24.41 -5.32
C TRP A 48 4.79 -23.67 -6.65
N ASN A 49 4.15 -22.51 -6.84
CA ASN A 49 4.38 -21.66 -8.00
C ASN A 49 5.52 -20.66 -7.70
N LYS A 50 6.71 -20.95 -8.23
CA LYS A 50 7.91 -20.15 -7.94
C LYS A 50 7.79 -18.67 -8.34
N LYS A 51 7.06 -18.37 -9.44
CA LYS A 51 6.86 -16.98 -9.89
C LYS A 51 5.99 -16.21 -8.91
N ILE A 52 4.86 -16.78 -8.49
CA ILE A 52 3.96 -16.17 -7.48
C ILE A 52 4.71 -16.00 -6.16
N SER A 53 5.41 -17.05 -5.71
CA SER A 53 6.14 -17.01 -4.44
C SER A 53 7.25 -15.94 -4.44
N LYS A 54 7.96 -15.76 -5.55
CA LYS A 54 8.98 -14.72 -5.68
C LYS A 54 8.34 -13.32 -5.60
N MET A 55 7.42 -13.03 -6.50
CA MET A 55 6.71 -11.74 -6.60
C MET A 55 6.07 -11.37 -5.25
N SER A 56 5.34 -12.30 -4.62
CA SER A 56 4.71 -12.04 -3.32
C SER A 56 5.71 -11.72 -2.22
N LYS A 57 6.90 -12.33 -2.21
CA LYS A 57 7.94 -12.04 -1.20
C LYS A 57 8.59 -10.67 -1.39
N GLU A 58 8.76 -10.26 -2.64
CA GLU A 58 9.35 -8.97 -3.00
C GLU A 58 8.37 -7.85 -2.66
N HIS A 59 7.13 -7.93 -3.13
CA HIS A 59 6.14 -6.88 -2.93
C HIS A 59 5.68 -6.77 -1.48
N ILE A 60 5.48 -7.88 -0.75
CA ILE A 60 5.05 -7.82 0.65
C ILE A 60 5.97 -6.98 1.53
N LEU A 61 7.25 -6.89 1.18
CA LEU A 61 8.21 -6.09 1.92
C LEU A 61 7.93 -4.59 1.72
N THR A 62 7.69 -4.17 0.49
CA THR A 62 7.35 -2.79 0.13
C THR A 62 6.01 -2.38 0.74
N GLU A 63 4.97 -3.21 0.56
CA GLU A 63 3.65 -2.98 1.15
C GLU A 63 3.68 -2.87 2.68
N THR A 64 4.53 -3.67 3.33
CA THR A 64 4.70 -3.56 4.78
C THR A 64 5.35 -2.23 5.17
N ASN A 65 6.26 -1.70 4.34
CA ASN A 65 6.85 -0.38 4.57
C ASN A 65 5.81 0.73 4.38
N HIS A 66 4.98 0.66 3.32
CA HIS A 66 3.89 1.60 3.10
C HIS A 66 2.90 1.59 4.27
N LEU A 67 2.49 0.39 4.70
CA LEU A 67 1.60 0.25 5.86
C LEU A 67 2.21 0.88 7.13
N ILE A 68 3.50 0.66 7.41
CA ILE A 68 4.19 1.28 8.54
C ILE A 68 4.17 2.81 8.42
N VAL A 69 4.41 3.36 7.24
CA VAL A 69 4.33 4.80 7.01
C VAL A 69 2.92 5.32 7.32
N MET A 70 1.88 4.71 6.75
CA MET A 70 0.49 5.13 6.97
C MET A 70 0.06 4.98 8.44
N GLU A 71 0.49 3.90 9.10
CA GLU A 71 0.22 3.71 10.53
C GLU A 71 0.83 4.78 11.44
N ASN A 72 1.99 5.32 11.05
CA ASN A 72 2.67 6.34 11.85
C ASN A 72 2.22 7.78 11.51
N LEU A 73 1.60 7.99 10.36
CA LEU A 73 0.99 9.27 9.99
C LEU A 73 -0.38 9.49 10.65
N LEU A 74 -1.03 8.44 11.14
CA LEU A 74 -2.36 8.50 11.76
C LEU A 74 -2.31 8.17 13.25
N THR A 75 -3.07 8.91 14.04
CA THR A 75 -3.35 8.54 15.45
C THR A 75 -4.26 7.31 15.50
N SER A 76 -4.29 6.62 16.65
CA SER A 76 -5.10 5.40 16.81
C SER A 76 -6.59 5.62 16.53
N ASN A 77 -7.12 6.81 16.82
CA ASN A 77 -8.53 7.16 16.59
C ASN A 77 -8.84 7.49 15.12
N GLU A 78 -7.81 7.80 14.33
CA GLU A 78 -7.94 8.16 12.92
C GLU A 78 -7.84 6.95 11.99
N LYS A 79 -7.30 5.84 12.47
CA LYS A 79 -7.17 4.60 11.71
C LYS A 79 -8.54 3.99 11.39
N SER A 80 -8.59 3.18 10.33
CA SER A 80 -9.81 2.45 9.96
C SER A 80 -10.19 1.43 11.03
N LYS A 81 -11.47 1.37 11.38
CA LYS A 81 -12.03 0.35 12.28
C LYS A 81 -12.32 -0.97 11.58
N LEU A 82 -12.27 -0.98 10.24
CA LEU A 82 -12.59 -2.13 9.41
C LEU A 82 -11.35 -2.91 8.95
N LEU A 83 -10.19 -2.72 9.60
CA LEU A 83 -8.93 -3.38 9.20
C LEU A 83 -9.03 -4.90 9.18
N PHE A 84 -9.83 -5.49 10.08
CA PHE A 84 -10.06 -6.93 10.08
C PHE A 84 -10.72 -7.39 8.77
N LEU A 85 -11.72 -6.64 8.28
CA LEU A 85 -12.38 -6.92 7.01
C LEU A 85 -11.39 -6.79 5.83
N TRP A 86 -10.60 -5.73 5.80
CA TRP A 86 -9.56 -5.52 4.78
C TRP A 86 -8.53 -6.65 4.74
N ARG A 87 -8.15 -7.18 5.91
CA ARG A 87 -7.25 -8.34 6.01
C ARG A 87 -7.86 -9.59 5.39
N ILE A 88 -9.12 -9.90 5.71
CA ILE A 88 -9.81 -11.08 5.16
C ILE A 88 -9.97 -10.92 3.65
N MET A 89 -10.49 -9.79 3.18
CA MET A 89 -10.73 -9.54 1.76
C MET A 89 -9.42 -9.60 0.96
N GLY A 90 -8.37 -8.94 1.44
CA GLY A 90 -7.05 -8.99 0.81
C GLY A 90 -6.52 -10.43 0.74
N PHE A 91 -6.54 -11.16 1.85
CA PHE A 91 -6.08 -12.56 1.89
C PHE A 91 -6.85 -13.44 0.89
N VAL A 92 -8.17 -13.37 0.89
CA VAL A 92 -9.02 -14.17 -0.01
C VAL A 92 -8.74 -13.80 -1.47
N LEU A 93 -8.67 -12.51 -1.79
CA LEU A 93 -8.37 -12.03 -3.14
C LEU A 93 -7.01 -12.55 -3.63
N GLY A 94 -5.97 -12.39 -2.83
CA GLY A 94 -4.63 -12.85 -3.17
C GLY A 94 -4.53 -14.37 -3.29
N PHE A 95 -5.14 -15.11 -2.36
CA PHE A 95 -5.15 -16.57 -2.39
C PHE A 95 -5.90 -17.11 -3.62
N LEU A 96 -7.11 -16.62 -3.89
CA LEU A 96 -7.90 -17.10 -5.01
C LEU A 96 -7.27 -16.74 -6.35
N SER A 97 -6.82 -15.49 -6.54
CA SER A 97 -6.16 -15.10 -7.78
C SER A 97 -4.90 -15.92 -8.06
N ALA A 98 -4.09 -16.15 -7.03
CA ALA A 98 -2.88 -16.98 -7.14
C ALA A 98 -3.20 -18.47 -7.39
N MET A 99 -4.29 -18.99 -6.83
CA MET A 99 -4.75 -20.35 -7.05
C MET A 99 -5.16 -20.61 -8.51
N PHE A 100 -5.72 -19.62 -9.20
CA PHE A 100 -6.00 -19.69 -10.64
C PHE A 100 -4.76 -19.51 -11.52
N GLY A 101 -3.60 -19.30 -10.94
CA GLY A 101 -2.31 -19.28 -11.60
C GLY A 101 -1.69 -17.90 -11.77
N TYR A 102 -0.42 -17.88 -12.22
CA TYR A 102 0.41 -16.68 -12.26
C TYR A 102 -0.22 -15.54 -13.08
N LYS A 103 -0.77 -15.86 -14.27
CA LYS A 103 -1.41 -14.85 -15.12
C LYS A 103 -2.60 -14.17 -14.43
N PHE A 104 -3.41 -14.95 -13.74
CA PHE A 104 -4.58 -14.42 -13.03
C PHE A 104 -4.17 -13.55 -11.84
N PHE A 105 -3.13 -13.98 -11.13
CA PHE A 105 -2.54 -13.19 -10.06
C PHE A 105 -1.99 -11.85 -10.57
N CYS A 106 -1.24 -11.86 -11.68
CA CYS A 106 -0.74 -10.63 -12.31
C CYS A 106 -1.86 -9.67 -12.72
N ILE A 107 -2.94 -10.17 -13.34
CA ILE A 107 -4.11 -9.33 -13.70
C ILE A 107 -4.72 -8.70 -12.44
N THR A 108 -4.79 -9.44 -11.34
CA THR A 108 -5.32 -8.93 -10.08
C THR A 108 -4.43 -7.86 -9.49
N VAL A 109 -3.11 -8.07 -9.47
CA VAL A 109 -2.13 -7.08 -9.01
C VAL A 109 -2.21 -5.83 -9.88
N ASP A 110 -2.12 -5.93 -11.22
CA ASP A 110 -2.23 -4.77 -12.12
C ASP A 110 -3.51 -3.96 -11.89
N ALA A 111 -4.65 -4.62 -11.69
CA ALA A 111 -5.91 -3.93 -11.40
C ALA A 111 -5.92 -3.21 -10.05
N VAL A 112 -5.36 -3.82 -9.02
CA VAL A 112 -5.26 -3.22 -7.67
C VAL A 112 -4.31 -2.03 -7.68
N GLU A 113 -3.11 -2.19 -8.25
CA GLU A 113 -2.11 -1.13 -8.27
C GLU A 113 -2.53 0.05 -9.18
N THR A 114 -3.26 -0.22 -10.27
CA THR A 114 -3.88 0.85 -11.08
C THR A 114 -4.84 1.70 -10.23
N PHE A 115 -5.67 1.07 -9.41
CA PHE A 115 -6.58 1.79 -8.52
C PHE A 115 -5.82 2.58 -7.45
N VAL A 116 -4.79 1.99 -6.85
CA VAL A 116 -3.98 2.62 -5.81
C VAL A 116 -3.21 3.81 -6.38
N GLU A 117 -2.59 3.67 -7.56
CA GLU A 117 -1.92 4.75 -8.28
C GLU A 117 -2.85 5.95 -8.50
N MET A 118 -4.04 5.71 -9.04
CA MET A 118 -5.04 6.77 -9.26
C MET A 118 -5.39 7.48 -7.95
N HIS A 119 -5.59 6.71 -6.88
CA HIS A 119 -5.96 7.23 -5.56
C HIS A 119 -4.85 8.07 -4.93
N TYR A 120 -3.58 7.66 -5.06
CA TYR A 120 -2.44 8.46 -4.62
C TYR A 120 -2.25 9.73 -5.45
N ASN A 121 -2.35 9.63 -6.78
CA ASN A 121 -2.18 10.78 -7.68
C ASN A 121 -3.21 11.88 -7.40
N GLU A 122 -4.48 11.53 -7.18
CA GLU A 122 -5.53 12.48 -6.78
C GLU A 122 -5.15 13.28 -5.52
N GLN A 123 -4.60 12.61 -4.52
CA GLN A 123 -4.18 13.23 -3.26
C GLN A 123 -2.95 14.13 -3.46
N ILE A 124 -1.96 13.66 -4.22
CA ILE A 124 -0.73 14.38 -4.54
C ILE A 124 -1.06 15.67 -5.30
N GLU A 125 -1.86 15.56 -6.36
CA GLU A 125 -2.29 16.70 -7.16
C GLU A 125 -3.06 17.72 -6.31
N TYR A 126 -3.97 17.26 -5.46
CA TYR A 126 -4.71 18.14 -4.57
C TYR A 126 -3.78 18.93 -3.64
N LEU A 127 -2.79 18.27 -3.04
CA LEU A 127 -1.83 18.92 -2.14
C LEU A 127 -0.94 19.93 -2.88
N LEU A 128 -0.44 19.57 -4.06
CA LEU A 128 0.47 20.43 -4.83
C LEU A 128 -0.25 21.63 -5.45
N ASN A 129 -1.41 21.42 -6.07
CA ASN A 129 -2.18 22.49 -6.72
C ASN A 129 -2.69 23.54 -5.73
N ASN A 130 -2.91 23.14 -4.48
CA ASN A 130 -3.35 24.08 -3.43
C ASN A 130 -2.18 24.57 -2.55
N ASN A 131 -0.94 24.26 -2.88
CA ASN A 131 0.25 24.59 -2.09
C ASN A 131 0.16 24.13 -0.63
N LEU A 132 -0.42 22.96 -0.41
CA LEU A 132 -0.64 22.37 0.90
C LEU A 132 0.41 21.27 1.18
N ASN A 133 0.91 21.23 2.40
CA ASN A 133 1.77 20.17 2.97
C ASN A 133 2.66 19.40 1.96
N TYR A 134 3.60 20.12 1.35
CA TYR A 134 4.52 19.57 0.34
C TYR A 134 5.25 18.30 0.82
N LYS A 135 5.62 18.23 2.13
CA LYS A 135 6.28 17.04 2.68
C LYS A 135 5.38 15.80 2.59
N LEU A 136 4.09 15.94 2.89
CA LEU A 136 3.13 14.84 2.75
C LEU A 136 2.99 14.42 1.29
N ALA A 137 2.87 15.39 0.36
CA ALA A 137 2.80 15.09 -1.06
C ALA A 137 4.01 14.26 -1.54
N MET A 138 5.22 14.57 -1.05
CA MET A 138 6.42 13.81 -1.42
C MET A 138 6.46 12.40 -0.81
N VAL A 139 5.90 12.19 0.39
CA VAL A 139 5.75 10.85 0.97
C VAL A 139 4.79 10.01 0.13
N LEU A 140 3.61 10.56 -0.18
CA LEU A 140 2.62 9.88 -1.01
C LEU A 140 3.15 9.59 -2.41
N LYS A 141 3.89 10.54 -3.00
CA LYS A 141 4.52 10.32 -4.30
C LYS A 141 5.49 9.15 -4.28
N LYS A 142 6.30 9.03 -3.24
CA LYS A 142 7.25 7.93 -3.13
C LYS A 142 6.55 6.58 -3.00
N CYS A 143 5.47 6.48 -2.21
CA CYS A 143 4.66 5.27 -2.17
C CYS A 143 4.08 4.99 -3.56
N CYS A 144 3.47 5.97 -4.22
CA CYS A 144 2.89 5.84 -5.55
C CYS A 144 3.91 5.36 -6.61
N ASP A 145 5.13 5.88 -6.58
CA ASP A 145 6.19 5.47 -7.53
C ASP A 145 6.54 3.97 -7.33
N GLU A 146 6.57 3.48 -6.08
CA GLU A 146 6.80 2.06 -5.78
C GLU A 146 5.58 1.18 -6.18
N GLU A 147 4.32 1.68 -6.14
CA GLU A 147 3.13 0.96 -6.67
C GLU A 147 3.16 0.82 -8.19
N ILE A 148 3.65 1.85 -8.89
CA ILE A 148 3.87 1.79 -10.35
C ILE A 148 4.90 0.70 -10.70
N GLU A 149 5.94 0.51 -9.87
CA GLU A 149 6.90 -0.59 -10.05
C GLU A 149 6.20 -1.96 -9.89
N HIS A 150 5.35 -2.14 -8.87
CA HIS A 150 4.57 -3.37 -8.69
C HIS A 150 3.63 -3.65 -9.87
N GLN A 151 2.99 -2.61 -10.41
CA GLN A 151 2.15 -2.72 -11.59
C GLN A 151 2.96 -3.18 -12.82
N GLN A 152 4.16 -2.60 -13.03
CA GLN A 152 5.04 -2.98 -14.14
C GLN A 152 5.52 -4.43 -14.03
N ASP A 153 5.81 -4.91 -12.82
CA ASP A 153 6.17 -6.31 -12.57
C ASP A 153 5.02 -7.30 -12.88
N ALA A 154 3.79 -6.83 -12.81
CA ALA A 154 2.58 -7.62 -13.08
C ALA A 154 2.21 -7.66 -14.58
N ARG A 155 2.65 -6.71 -15.38
CA ARG A 155 2.40 -6.61 -16.85
C ARG A 155 3.38 -7.42 -17.65
#